data_f54705199719f237b75fbf5ab9638752
#
_entry.id   f54705199719f237b75fbf5ab9638752
#
_cell.length_a   1.000
_cell.length_b   1.000
_cell.length_c   1.000
_cell.angle_alpha   90.00
_cell.angle_beta   90.00
_cell.angle_gamma   90.00
#
_symmetry.space_group_name_H-M   'P 1'
#
loop_
_entity.id
_entity.type
_entity.pdbx_description
1 polymer ?
#
loop_
_entity_poly.entity_id
_entity_poly.type
_entity_poly.pdbx_seq_one_letter_code
_entity_poly.pdbx_strand_id
1 'polypeptide(L)'
;ANEDECKDVVLLSKLMLDNGVDATDITPSRLDAMLDLPEFGRAIARCKHLNIGGEGFQNTLIAKLCSAGFRGRAINEYGPTETTVGCNQAEVTPFEPIIAGRPFYNASERIVDAWGSELPVGAVGELYIFGRGVGLGYNNLPDKTAQAFVTFNGERGYRTGDLARWTPEGDVVILGRIDHQVKLRG
;
A
#
# COMPACT_ATOMS: atom_id res chain seq x y z
N ALA A 1 -9.37 -15.12 12.75
CA ALA A 1 -8.23 -15.82 13.36
C ALA A 1 -8.03 -15.31 14.79
N ASN A 2 -7.67 -16.18 15.69
CA ASN A 2 -7.21 -15.80 17.02
C ASN A 2 -5.70 -15.46 17.00
N GLU A 3 -5.13 -15.11 18.13
CA GLU A 3 -3.72 -14.66 18.19
C GLU A 3 -2.72 -15.77 17.82
N ASP A 4 -3.00 -17.02 18.19
CA ASP A 4 -2.15 -18.17 17.85
C ASP A 4 -2.23 -18.50 16.35
N GLU A 5 -3.44 -18.49 15.79
CA GLU A 5 -3.66 -18.68 14.35
C GLU A 5 -3.00 -17.58 13.52
N CYS A 6 -2.96 -16.34 14.03
CA CYS A 6 -2.26 -15.26 13.35
C CYS A 6 -0.74 -15.42 13.34
N LYS A 7 -0.17 -16.08 14.36
CA LYS A 7 1.28 -16.26 14.51
C LYS A 7 1.81 -17.53 13.85
N ASP A 8 0.99 -18.57 13.78
CA ASP A 8 1.34 -19.86 13.19
C ASP A 8 0.78 -19.99 11.77
N VAL A 9 1.67 -20.04 10.79
CA VAL A 9 1.29 -20.10 9.37
C VAL A 9 0.52 -21.38 9.04
N VAL A 10 0.81 -22.51 9.71
CA VAL A 10 0.12 -23.79 9.47
C VAL A 10 -1.33 -23.71 10.00
N LEU A 11 -1.51 -23.16 11.21
CA LEU A 11 -2.84 -22.94 11.79
C LEU A 11 -3.65 -21.94 10.95
N LEU A 12 -3.04 -20.85 10.51
CA LEU A 12 -3.68 -19.88 9.65
C LEU A 12 -4.11 -20.51 8.32
N SER A 13 -3.23 -21.27 7.68
CA SER A 13 -3.52 -21.96 6.42
C SER A 13 -4.68 -22.93 6.56
N LYS A 14 -4.71 -23.69 7.67
CA LYS A 14 -5.81 -24.58 7.99
C LYS A 14 -7.12 -23.82 8.18
N LEU A 15 -7.09 -22.72 8.94
CA LEU A 15 -8.26 -21.87 9.16
C LEU A 15 -8.80 -21.33 7.83
N MET A 16 -7.93 -20.84 6.94
CA MET A 16 -8.31 -20.34 5.62
C MET A 16 -9.00 -21.42 4.77
N LEU A 17 -8.45 -22.64 4.77
CA LEU A 17 -8.99 -23.76 3.99
C LEU A 17 -10.33 -24.26 4.55
N ASP A 18 -10.43 -24.41 5.88
CA ASP A 18 -11.60 -24.95 6.55
C ASP A 18 -12.82 -24.01 6.43
N ASN A 19 -12.56 -22.70 6.36
CA ASN A 19 -13.61 -21.67 6.28
C ASN A 19 -13.82 -21.10 4.87
N GLY A 20 -13.09 -21.59 3.87
CA GLY A 20 -13.24 -21.12 2.49
C GLY A 20 -12.93 -19.65 2.32
N VAL A 21 -11.87 -19.16 3.00
CA VAL A 21 -11.45 -17.76 2.90
C VAL A 21 -11.06 -17.44 1.46
N ASP A 22 -11.69 -16.43 0.87
CA ASP A 22 -11.48 -16.04 -0.52
C ASP A 22 -10.90 -14.62 -0.69
N ALA A 23 -10.74 -13.88 0.42
CA ALA A 23 -10.08 -12.58 0.43
C ALA A 23 -9.22 -12.41 1.70
N THR A 24 -8.04 -11.80 1.57
CA THR A 24 -7.16 -11.50 2.70
C THR A 24 -6.24 -10.32 2.39
N ASP A 25 -5.76 -9.67 3.47
CA ASP A 25 -4.77 -8.61 3.43
C ASP A 25 -3.48 -9.09 4.07
N ILE A 26 -2.33 -8.73 3.49
CA ILE A 26 -1.03 -9.17 3.99
C ILE A 26 0.08 -8.18 3.61
N THR A 27 1.07 -8.02 4.48
CA THR A 27 2.26 -7.24 4.13
C THR A 27 3.20 -8.04 3.21
N PRO A 28 3.94 -7.38 2.30
CA PRO A 28 4.85 -8.04 1.38
C PRO A 28 5.85 -8.99 2.04
N SER A 29 6.52 -8.53 3.10
CA SER A 29 7.52 -9.34 3.83
C SER A 29 6.91 -10.59 4.46
N ARG A 30 5.68 -10.49 4.99
CA ARG A 30 4.95 -11.63 5.55
C ARG A 30 4.52 -12.60 4.47
N LEU A 31 3.98 -12.09 3.36
CA LEU A 31 3.60 -12.92 2.21
C LEU A 31 4.78 -13.71 1.69
N ASP A 32 5.93 -13.05 1.50
CA ASP A 32 7.14 -13.69 1.01
C ASP A 32 7.59 -14.85 1.89
N ALA A 33 7.65 -14.63 3.21
CA ALA A 33 8.02 -15.65 4.18
C ALA A 33 7.01 -16.81 4.24
N MET A 34 5.69 -16.53 4.15
CA MET A 34 4.65 -17.56 4.22
C MET A 34 4.58 -18.41 2.96
N LEU A 35 4.91 -17.85 1.79
CA LEU A 35 4.93 -18.59 0.52
C LEU A 35 6.01 -19.68 0.46
N ASP A 36 6.97 -19.67 1.38
CA ASP A 36 7.95 -20.77 1.51
C ASP A 36 7.35 -22.04 2.10
N LEU A 37 6.14 -21.97 2.67
CA LEU A 37 5.44 -23.09 3.28
C LEU A 37 4.35 -23.62 2.34
N PRO A 38 4.41 -24.91 1.94
CA PRO A 38 3.44 -25.51 1.03
C PRO A 38 1.99 -25.43 1.52
N GLU A 39 1.78 -25.43 2.85
CA GLU A 39 0.47 -25.28 3.49
C GLU A 39 -0.19 -23.96 3.10
N PHE A 40 0.56 -22.87 3.22
CA PHE A 40 0.08 -21.55 2.86
C PHE A 40 -0.13 -21.41 1.35
N GLY A 41 0.78 -21.97 0.55
CA GLY A 41 0.62 -22.02 -0.90
C GLY A 41 -0.72 -22.65 -1.32
N ARG A 42 -1.14 -23.75 -0.67
CA ARG A 42 -2.45 -24.39 -0.93
C ARG A 42 -3.63 -23.52 -0.49
N ALA A 43 -3.48 -22.79 0.62
CA ALA A 43 -4.55 -21.92 1.13
C ALA A 43 -4.71 -20.66 0.24
N ILE A 44 -3.61 -19.97 -0.06
CA ILE A 44 -3.65 -18.75 -0.86
C ILE A 44 -4.08 -19.02 -2.31
N ALA A 45 -3.79 -20.19 -2.86
CA ALA A 45 -4.25 -20.58 -4.20
C ALA A 45 -5.78 -20.61 -4.35
N ARG A 46 -6.53 -20.68 -3.25
CA ARG A 46 -8.00 -20.64 -3.24
C ARG A 46 -8.56 -19.23 -3.08
N CYS A 47 -7.75 -18.27 -2.66
CA CYS A 47 -8.18 -16.89 -2.54
C CYS A 47 -8.46 -16.30 -3.92
N LYS A 48 -9.50 -15.47 -3.98
CA LYS A 48 -9.90 -14.72 -5.17
C LYS A 48 -9.30 -13.30 -5.17
N HIS A 49 -9.10 -12.74 -3.97
CA HIS A 49 -8.60 -11.38 -3.77
C HIS A 49 -7.49 -11.37 -2.72
N LEU A 50 -6.41 -10.68 -3.03
CA LEU A 50 -5.29 -10.49 -2.12
C LEU A 50 -4.84 -9.04 -2.17
N ASN A 51 -5.01 -8.31 -1.06
CA ASN A 51 -4.43 -7.00 -0.90
C ASN A 51 -3.02 -7.14 -0.32
N ILE A 52 -2.05 -6.47 -0.93
CA ILE A 52 -0.64 -6.47 -0.54
C ILE A 52 -0.26 -5.02 -0.28
N GLY A 53 0.02 -4.68 0.97
CA GLY A 53 0.28 -3.28 1.32
C GLY A 53 1.15 -3.10 2.57
N GLY A 54 1.43 -1.84 2.89
CA GLY A 54 2.24 -1.45 4.05
C GLY A 54 3.74 -1.35 3.79
N GLU A 55 4.26 -2.01 2.76
CA GLU A 55 5.68 -1.97 2.35
C GLU A 55 5.78 -1.93 0.83
N GLY A 56 6.91 -1.42 0.32
CA GLY A 56 7.24 -1.59 -1.10
C GLY A 56 7.69 -3.03 -1.39
N PHE A 57 7.35 -3.55 -2.57
CA PHE A 57 7.75 -4.88 -3.00
C PHE A 57 8.05 -4.93 -4.50
N GLN A 58 8.58 -6.04 -4.98
CA GLN A 58 8.97 -6.22 -6.36
C GLN A 58 8.18 -7.34 -7.05
N ASN A 59 8.20 -7.38 -8.37
CA ASN A 59 7.51 -8.39 -9.19
C ASN A 59 7.95 -9.82 -8.88
N THR A 60 9.14 -10.03 -8.31
CA THR A 60 9.59 -11.34 -7.85
C THR A 60 8.65 -11.96 -6.82
N LEU A 61 8.05 -11.14 -5.93
CA LEU A 61 7.05 -11.61 -4.99
C LEU A 61 5.77 -12.08 -5.70
N ILE A 62 5.32 -11.34 -6.71
CA ILE A 62 4.13 -11.71 -7.49
C ILE A 62 4.39 -12.98 -8.31
N ALA A 63 5.58 -13.12 -8.88
CA ALA A 63 5.99 -14.35 -9.58
C ALA A 63 6.00 -15.57 -8.62
N LYS A 64 6.50 -15.39 -7.40
CA LYS A 64 6.49 -16.42 -6.35
C LYS A 64 5.05 -16.79 -5.95
N LEU A 65 4.18 -15.80 -5.76
CA LEU A 65 2.75 -15.98 -5.48
C LEU A 65 2.05 -16.78 -6.59
N CYS A 66 2.27 -16.41 -7.85
CA CYS A 66 1.74 -17.15 -9.01
C CYS A 66 2.27 -18.59 -9.07
N SER A 67 3.56 -18.79 -8.73
CA SER A 67 4.18 -20.11 -8.68
C SER A 67 3.60 -21.01 -7.58
N ALA A 68 3.13 -20.42 -6.48
CA ALA A 68 2.39 -21.11 -5.42
C ALA A 68 0.95 -21.50 -5.81
N GLY A 69 0.51 -21.14 -7.02
CA GLY A 69 -0.79 -21.51 -7.57
C GLY A 69 -1.88 -20.45 -7.45
N PHE A 70 -1.59 -19.26 -6.92
CA PHE A 70 -2.56 -18.17 -6.88
C PHE A 70 -2.98 -17.74 -8.30
N ARG A 71 -4.30 -17.56 -8.50
CA ARG A 71 -4.90 -17.14 -9.79
C ARG A 71 -5.97 -16.07 -9.59
N GLY A 72 -6.12 -15.57 -8.37
CA GLY A 72 -7.01 -14.47 -8.03
C GLY A 72 -6.43 -13.12 -8.46
N ARG A 73 -7.09 -12.05 -8.03
CA ARG A 73 -6.62 -10.67 -8.21
C ARG A 73 -5.72 -10.28 -7.06
N ALA A 74 -4.49 -9.90 -7.36
CA ALA A 74 -3.57 -9.29 -6.40
C ALA A 74 -3.62 -7.75 -6.57
N ILE A 75 -3.77 -7.05 -5.48
CA ILE A 75 -3.91 -5.59 -5.43
C ILE A 75 -2.76 -5.03 -4.59
N ASN A 76 -1.97 -4.12 -5.15
CA ASN A 76 -1.09 -3.28 -4.35
C ASN A 76 -1.93 -2.20 -3.69
N GLU A 77 -1.84 -2.08 -2.37
CA GLU A 77 -2.47 -1.01 -1.60
C GLU A 77 -1.40 -0.10 -1.01
N TYR A 78 -1.45 1.18 -1.38
CA TYR A 78 -0.55 2.20 -0.87
C TYR A 78 -1.32 3.16 0.04
N GLY A 79 -0.70 3.53 1.15
CA GLY A 79 -1.16 4.58 2.04
C GLY A 79 -0.33 4.67 3.31
N PRO A 80 -0.06 5.89 3.79
CA PRO A 80 0.50 6.11 5.12
C PRO A 80 -0.57 6.00 6.20
N THR A 81 -0.17 5.70 7.42
CA THR A 81 -1.04 5.65 8.61
C THR A 81 -1.85 6.94 8.79
N GLU A 82 -1.25 8.06 8.45
CA GLU A 82 -1.82 9.40 8.56
C GLU A 82 -3.00 9.65 7.61
N THR A 83 -3.22 8.76 6.64
CA THR A 83 -4.35 8.80 5.71
C THR A 83 -5.27 7.58 5.85
N THR A 84 -5.27 6.94 7.03
CA THR A 84 -6.13 5.81 7.38
C THR A 84 -5.84 4.57 6.53
N VAL A 85 -4.59 4.04 6.66
CA VAL A 85 -4.06 2.80 6.11
C VAL A 85 -3.89 2.80 4.60
N GLY A 86 -4.96 2.80 3.81
CA GLY A 86 -4.92 2.78 2.35
C GLY A 86 -5.54 4.01 1.74
N CYS A 87 -4.94 4.55 0.71
CA CYS A 87 -5.50 5.65 -0.08
C CYS A 87 -5.45 5.42 -1.59
N ASN A 88 -4.61 4.49 -2.07
CA ASN A 88 -4.50 4.09 -3.48
C ASN A 88 -4.52 2.59 -3.64
N GLN A 89 -4.88 2.17 -4.84
CA GLN A 89 -4.82 0.77 -5.24
C GLN A 89 -4.47 0.60 -6.72
N ALA A 90 -3.73 -0.47 -7.00
CA ALA A 90 -3.48 -0.95 -8.35
C ALA A 90 -3.53 -2.48 -8.40
N GLU A 91 -4.12 -3.06 -9.42
CA GLU A 91 -3.97 -4.48 -9.69
C GLU A 91 -2.53 -4.75 -10.13
N VAL A 92 -1.92 -5.81 -9.61
CA VAL A 92 -0.53 -6.15 -9.90
C VAL A 92 -0.44 -7.46 -10.66
N THR A 93 0.46 -7.48 -11.64
CA THR A 93 0.80 -8.64 -12.43
C THR A 93 2.30 -8.91 -12.35
N PRO A 94 2.78 -10.13 -12.65
CA PRO A 94 4.22 -10.43 -12.58
C PRO A 94 5.05 -9.76 -13.69
N PHE A 95 4.40 -9.09 -14.66
CA PHE A 95 5.04 -8.57 -15.87
C PHE A 95 5.07 -7.04 -15.95
N GLU A 96 4.28 -6.36 -15.12
CA GLU A 96 4.14 -4.90 -15.14
C GLU A 96 4.76 -4.28 -13.89
N PRO A 97 5.31 -3.06 -13.98
CA PRO A 97 5.85 -2.38 -12.81
C PRO A 97 4.79 -2.21 -11.72
N ILE A 98 5.20 -2.40 -10.47
CA ILE A 98 4.32 -2.15 -9.32
C ILE A 98 4.20 -0.65 -9.12
N ILE A 99 2.97 -0.17 -9.14
CA ILE A 99 2.61 1.24 -8.96
C ILE A 99 1.65 1.39 -7.77
N ALA A 100 1.52 2.60 -7.24
CA ALA A 100 0.50 2.89 -6.22
C ALA A 100 -0.90 2.89 -6.83
N GLY A 101 -1.02 3.25 -8.10
CA GLY A 101 -2.29 3.26 -8.82
C GLY A 101 -3.14 4.48 -8.53
N ARG A 102 -4.46 4.32 -8.46
CA ARG A 102 -5.41 5.42 -8.35
C ARG A 102 -5.88 5.64 -6.92
N PRO A 103 -6.14 6.90 -6.55
CA PRO A 103 -6.72 7.22 -5.25
C PRO A 103 -8.12 6.62 -5.09
N PHE A 104 -8.48 6.30 -3.86
CA PHE A 104 -9.84 5.86 -3.49
C PHE A 104 -10.85 7.01 -3.70
N TYR A 105 -12.14 6.68 -3.82
CA TYR A 105 -13.22 7.64 -4.12
C TYR A 105 -13.28 8.86 -3.20
N ASN A 106 -12.83 8.77 -1.96
CA ASN A 106 -12.86 9.87 -0.98
C ASN A 106 -11.48 10.48 -0.73
N ALA A 107 -10.48 10.12 -1.55
CA ALA A 107 -9.14 10.68 -1.53
C ALA A 107 -8.89 11.48 -2.81
N SER A 108 -8.09 12.51 -2.71
CA SER A 108 -7.51 13.22 -3.84
C SER A 108 -6.03 13.47 -3.59
N GLU A 109 -5.27 13.64 -4.64
CA GLU A 109 -3.82 13.71 -4.56
C GLU A 109 -3.28 14.84 -5.43
N ARG A 110 -2.12 15.36 -5.01
CA ARG A 110 -1.35 16.35 -5.75
C ARG A 110 0.12 15.96 -5.71
N ILE A 111 0.80 16.17 -6.82
CA ILE A 111 2.27 16.11 -6.88
C ILE A 111 2.76 17.55 -6.85
N VAL A 112 3.56 17.89 -5.83
CA VAL A 112 3.88 19.27 -5.50
C VAL A 112 5.41 19.46 -5.53
N ASP A 113 5.87 20.58 -6.06
CA ASP A 113 7.29 20.96 -6.04
C ASP A 113 7.74 21.53 -4.68
N ALA A 114 9.02 21.83 -4.56
CA ALA A 114 9.61 22.38 -3.34
C ALA A 114 9.08 23.79 -2.98
N TRP A 115 8.44 24.48 -3.91
CA TRP A 115 7.87 25.83 -3.72
C TRP A 115 6.36 25.79 -3.45
N GLY A 116 5.76 24.61 -3.42
CA GLY A 116 4.34 24.44 -3.15
C GLY A 116 3.46 24.59 -4.40
N SER A 117 4.00 24.43 -5.61
CA SER A 117 3.24 24.45 -6.85
C SER A 117 2.87 23.03 -7.30
N GLU A 118 1.63 22.82 -7.77
CA GLU A 118 1.21 21.55 -8.35
C GLU A 118 1.92 21.30 -9.69
N LEU A 119 2.43 20.10 -9.87
CA LEU A 119 3.20 19.70 -11.02
C LEU A 119 2.35 18.97 -12.08
N PRO A 120 2.68 19.13 -13.37
CA PRO A 120 2.00 18.44 -14.46
C PRO A 120 2.32 16.94 -14.47
N VAL A 121 1.51 16.19 -15.23
CA VAL A 121 1.71 14.74 -15.49
C VAL A 121 3.14 14.47 -15.95
N GLY A 122 3.75 13.45 -15.36
CA GLY A 122 5.12 13.02 -15.62
C GLY A 122 6.20 13.73 -14.80
N ALA A 123 5.93 14.93 -14.27
CA ALA A 123 6.89 15.63 -13.41
C ALA A 123 6.96 14.97 -12.01
N VAL A 124 8.19 14.96 -11.45
CA VAL A 124 8.47 14.35 -10.15
C VAL A 124 8.41 15.41 -9.06
N GLY A 125 7.65 15.13 -8.01
CA GLY A 125 7.51 15.98 -6.82
C GLY A 125 7.08 15.17 -5.60
N GLU A 126 6.77 15.88 -4.51
CA GLU A 126 6.25 15.28 -3.29
C GLU A 126 4.76 14.97 -3.44
N LEU A 127 4.36 13.76 -3.04
CA LEU A 127 2.96 13.36 -3.00
C LEU A 127 2.27 13.99 -1.79
N TYR A 128 1.17 14.72 -2.04
CA TYR A 128 0.25 15.21 -1.02
C TYR A 128 -1.08 14.49 -1.16
N ILE A 129 -1.66 14.06 -0.03
CA ILE A 129 -2.93 13.32 0.01
C ILE A 129 -3.96 14.14 0.77
N PHE A 130 -5.17 14.23 0.21
CA PHE A 130 -6.30 14.98 0.73
C PHE A 130 -7.52 14.07 0.87
N GLY A 131 -8.53 14.55 1.60
CA GLY A 131 -9.80 13.86 1.72
C GLY A 131 -10.10 13.38 3.13
N ARG A 132 -11.19 12.63 3.27
CA ARG A 132 -11.75 12.25 4.58
C ARG A 132 -10.87 11.26 5.37
N GLY A 133 -9.96 10.54 4.70
CA GLY A 133 -9.00 9.64 5.32
C GLY A 133 -7.86 10.36 6.04
N VAL A 134 -7.65 11.65 5.80
CA VAL A 134 -6.56 12.41 6.42
C VAL A 134 -6.81 12.58 7.92
N GLY A 135 -5.91 12.04 8.73
CA GLY A 135 -5.97 12.04 10.18
C GLY A 135 -5.95 13.45 10.80
N LEU A 136 -6.27 13.54 12.08
CA LEU A 136 -6.31 14.83 12.79
C LEU A 136 -4.92 15.37 13.11
N GLY A 137 -3.91 14.51 13.21
CA GLY A 137 -2.53 14.86 13.53
C GLY A 137 -1.90 13.87 14.50
N TYR A 138 -0.74 14.21 14.99
CA TYR A 138 -0.01 13.40 15.98
C TYR A 138 -0.40 13.79 17.39
N ASN A 139 -0.76 12.80 18.21
CA ASN A 139 -1.17 13.05 19.58
C ASN A 139 -0.04 13.70 20.40
N ASN A 140 -0.35 14.83 21.07
CA ASN A 140 0.59 15.62 21.87
C ASN A 140 1.86 16.09 21.14
N LEU A 141 1.83 16.19 19.79
CA LEU A 141 2.95 16.64 18.96
C LEU A 141 2.51 17.72 17.97
N PRO A 142 2.12 18.92 18.46
CA PRO A 142 1.55 19.97 17.59
C PRO A 142 2.52 20.44 16.51
N ASP A 143 3.81 20.57 16.82
CA ASP A 143 4.81 21.03 15.84
C ASP A 143 5.02 20.02 14.71
N LYS A 144 5.07 18.73 15.03
CA LYS A 144 5.13 17.69 14.01
C LYS A 144 3.84 17.62 13.18
N THR A 145 2.70 17.82 13.82
CA THR A 145 1.41 17.89 13.13
C THR A 145 1.40 19.05 12.13
N ALA A 146 1.83 20.24 12.53
CA ALA A 146 1.88 21.40 11.66
C ALA A 146 2.86 21.25 10.48
N GLN A 147 3.92 20.46 10.63
CA GLN A 147 4.89 20.17 9.56
C GLN A 147 4.34 19.16 8.52
N ALA A 148 3.59 18.15 8.96
CA ALA A 148 3.14 17.06 8.12
C ALA A 148 1.72 17.28 7.56
N PHE A 149 0.83 17.89 8.35
CA PHE A 149 -0.55 18.18 7.94
C PHE A 149 -0.67 19.64 7.52
N VAL A 150 -0.86 19.85 6.24
CA VAL A 150 -0.83 21.18 5.61
C VAL A 150 -2.20 21.60 5.09
N THR A 151 -2.33 22.88 4.80
CA THR A 151 -3.47 23.39 4.02
C THR A 151 -2.94 23.79 2.65
N PHE A 152 -3.49 23.20 1.61
CA PHE A 152 -3.15 23.48 0.23
C PHE A 152 -4.42 23.92 -0.51
N ASN A 153 -4.41 25.12 -1.07
CA ASN A 153 -5.58 25.75 -1.73
C ASN A 153 -6.89 25.70 -0.89
N GLY A 154 -6.76 25.83 0.44
CA GLY A 154 -7.90 25.81 1.35
C GLY A 154 -8.35 24.41 1.79
N GLU A 155 -7.76 23.36 1.25
CA GLU A 155 -8.03 21.94 1.61
C GLU A 155 -6.94 21.42 2.55
N ARG A 156 -7.35 20.70 3.60
CA ARG A 156 -6.42 20.07 4.53
C ARG A 156 -5.92 18.75 3.96
N GLY A 157 -4.60 18.58 3.94
CA GLY A 157 -3.93 17.41 3.41
C GLY A 157 -2.76 16.93 4.27
N TYR A 158 -2.19 15.82 3.86
CA TYR A 158 -1.01 15.22 4.45
C TYR A 158 0.15 15.19 3.44
N ARG A 159 1.31 15.67 3.87
CA ARG A 159 2.58 15.57 3.14
C ARG A 159 3.21 14.23 3.41
N THR A 160 3.30 13.38 2.39
CA THR A 160 3.77 12.00 2.61
C THR A 160 5.27 11.87 2.81
N GLY A 161 6.05 12.81 2.26
CA GLY A 161 7.49 12.68 2.11
C GLY A 161 7.89 11.67 1.02
N ASP A 162 6.94 11.15 0.26
CA ASP A 162 7.20 10.26 -0.87
C ASP A 162 7.35 11.07 -2.17
N LEU A 163 8.40 10.78 -2.94
CA LEU A 163 8.53 11.26 -4.31
C LEU A 163 7.65 10.45 -5.23
N ALA A 164 6.86 11.13 -6.05
CA ALA A 164 5.92 10.49 -6.95
C ALA A 164 5.78 11.27 -8.26
N ARG A 165 5.12 10.64 -9.23
CA ARG A 165 4.65 11.28 -10.47
C ARG A 165 3.34 10.68 -10.92
N TRP A 166 2.54 11.46 -11.65
CA TRP A 166 1.38 10.96 -12.38
C TRP A 166 1.80 10.26 -13.67
N THR A 167 1.11 9.19 -14.02
CA THR A 167 1.13 8.64 -15.38
C THR A 167 0.08 9.35 -16.26
N PRO A 168 0.18 9.26 -17.60
CA PRO A 168 -0.86 9.78 -18.49
C PRO A 168 -2.24 9.15 -18.25
N GLU A 169 -2.29 7.92 -17.72
CA GLU A 169 -3.50 7.16 -17.42
C GLU A 169 -4.15 7.61 -16.10
N GLY A 170 -3.48 8.47 -15.32
CA GLY A 170 -3.95 8.98 -14.04
C GLY A 170 -3.65 8.07 -12.86
N ASP A 171 -2.60 7.27 -12.98
CA ASP A 171 -2.06 6.45 -11.88
C ASP A 171 -0.88 7.16 -11.22
N VAL A 172 -0.69 6.93 -9.92
CA VAL A 172 0.46 7.42 -9.16
C VAL A 172 1.57 6.35 -9.14
N VAL A 173 2.78 6.78 -9.47
CA VAL A 173 4.00 5.97 -9.33
C VAL A 173 4.84 6.55 -8.20
N ILE A 174 5.09 5.77 -7.16
CA ILE A 174 6.01 6.13 -6.08
C ILE A 174 7.44 5.81 -6.53
N LEU A 175 8.34 6.78 -6.38
CA LEU A 175 9.72 6.69 -6.83
C LEU A 175 10.72 6.52 -5.66
N GLY A 176 10.27 6.75 -4.43
CA GLY A 176 11.07 6.65 -3.22
C GLY A 176 10.68 7.71 -2.21
N ARG A 177 11.55 7.95 -1.23
CA ARG A 177 11.33 8.95 -0.18
C ARG A 177 12.26 10.15 -0.33
N ILE A 178 11.76 11.33 0.07
CA ILE A 178 12.57 12.56 0.20
C ILE A 178 13.53 12.43 1.37
N ASP A 179 13.08 11.78 2.45
CA ASP A 179 13.88 11.47 3.63
C ASP A 179 14.42 10.02 3.56
N HIS A 180 15.23 9.63 4.55
CA HIS A 180 15.80 8.27 4.62
C HIS A 180 14.95 7.31 5.45
N GLN A 181 13.66 7.60 5.63
CA GLN A 181 12.76 6.71 6.36
C GLN A 181 12.60 5.38 5.63
N VAL A 182 12.78 4.29 6.34
CA VAL A 182 12.61 2.91 5.85
C VAL A 182 11.50 2.23 6.65
N LYS A 183 10.57 1.60 5.97
CA LYS A 183 9.57 0.75 6.62
C LYS A 183 10.20 -0.60 6.96
N LEU A 184 10.13 -1.00 8.22
CA LEU A 184 10.62 -2.29 8.72
C LEU A 184 9.41 -3.16 9.11
N ARG A 185 9.15 -4.21 8.30
CA ARG A 185 8.10 -5.22 8.56
C ARG A 185 6.68 -4.67 8.69
N GLY A 186 6.34 -3.70 7.87
CA GLY A 186 4.98 -3.14 7.79
C GLY A 186 4.65 -2.12 8.85
#